data_df1d822a32bfe443804f9488c51ad845
#
_entry.id   df1d822a32bfe443804f9488c51ad845
#
_cell.length_a   1.000
_cell.length_b   1.000
_cell.length_c   1.000
_cell.angle_alpha   90.00
_cell.angle_beta   90.00
_cell.angle_gamma   90.00
#
_symmetry.space_group_name_H-M   'P 1'
#
loop_
_entity.id
_entity.type
_entity.pdbx_description
1 polymer ?
#
loop_
_entity_poly.entity_id
_entity_poly.type
_entity_poly.pdbx_seq_one_letter_code
_entity_poly.pdbx_strand_id
1 'polypeptide(L)'
;MDNNLEMLIEFLVELVSVAAVIVGIALGIQKHYIYFLVTVLGFVTIFIYQRIKRRIKDKKIKEILKEQWGKERNTKRDFSKIRELYDFLIRRENFHFTIDDITWSDLDMDLVFSKLDHTMSLPGMQYLYHMLRLPVYKEDFLKKRNKTINMLMENKALSNRLQFPLFILGKEKGEDIIKFFDKGINVDTRPLIIYRLLSFLPLVGIALLFYDIGIGFIAAFTCQLSRGYFKNFYIGSFYFFMYQ
;
A
#
# COMPACT_ATOMS: atom_id res chain seq x y z
N MET A 1 -13.27 4.22 23.07
CA MET A 1 -12.04 4.76 23.66
C MET A 1 -11.69 6.00 22.85
N ASP A 2 -11.52 7.16 23.51
CA ASP A 2 -11.38 8.43 22.78
C ASP A 2 -10.12 8.42 21.91
N ASN A 3 -10.25 8.84 20.66
CA ASN A 3 -9.14 8.93 19.69
C ASN A 3 -7.93 9.70 20.26
N ASN A 4 -8.20 10.65 21.14
CA ASN A 4 -7.16 11.45 21.82
C ASN A 4 -6.37 10.62 22.83
N LEU A 5 -7.01 9.68 23.52
CA LEU A 5 -6.36 8.81 24.49
C LEU A 5 -5.46 7.78 23.76
N GLU A 6 -5.92 7.24 22.64
CA GLU A 6 -5.10 6.33 21.82
C GLU A 6 -3.86 7.02 21.26
N MET A 7 -4.00 8.27 20.74
CA MET A 7 -2.86 9.07 20.27
C MET A 7 -1.87 9.41 21.39
N LEU A 8 -2.37 9.71 22.59
CA LEU A 8 -1.53 10.05 23.73
C LEU A 8 -0.73 8.83 24.22
N ILE A 9 -1.36 7.65 24.30
CA ILE A 9 -0.68 6.40 24.63
C ILE A 9 0.38 6.06 23.57
N GLU A 10 0.08 6.25 22.29
CA GLU A 10 1.04 6.05 21.18
C GLU A 10 2.26 6.93 21.35
N PHE A 11 2.03 8.22 21.55
CA PHE A 11 3.11 9.19 21.74
C PHE A 11 3.97 8.87 22.95
N LEU A 12 3.35 8.47 24.07
CA LEU A 12 4.08 8.08 25.29
C LEU A 12 4.93 6.82 25.10
N VAL A 13 4.40 5.79 24.44
CA VAL A 13 5.15 4.55 24.16
C VAL A 13 6.33 4.81 23.24
N GLU A 14 6.15 5.62 22.19
CA GLU A 14 7.23 6.00 21.28
C GLU A 14 8.28 6.84 22.00
N LEU A 15 7.87 7.81 22.80
CA LEU A 15 8.77 8.70 23.55
C LEU A 15 9.59 7.92 24.59
N VAL A 16 8.96 7.05 25.38
CA VAL A 16 9.65 6.21 26.38
C VAL A 16 10.62 5.24 25.70
N SER A 17 10.23 4.64 24.59
CA SER A 17 11.09 3.72 23.85
C SER A 17 12.31 4.41 23.24
N VAL A 18 12.12 5.60 22.65
CA VAL A 18 13.22 6.41 22.12
C VAL A 18 14.14 6.87 23.24
N ALA A 19 13.59 7.33 24.37
CA ALA A 19 14.38 7.71 25.54
C ALA A 19 15.20 6.53 26.07
N ALA A 20 14.63 5.33 26.16
CA ALA A 20 15.33 4.12 26.57
C ALA A 20 16.50 3.78 25.63
N VAL A 21 16.33 3.96 24.32
CA VAL A 21 17.41 3.76 23.33
C VAL A 21 18.53 4.77 23.56
N ILE A 22 18.20 6.06 23.70
CA ILE A 22 19.20 7.13 23.89
C ILE A 22 19.97 6.93 25.20
N VAL A 23 19.26 6.70 26.30
CA VAL A 23 19.86 6.48 27.62
C VAL A 23 20.71 5.23 27.65
N GLY A 24 20.23 4.14 27.03
CA GLY A 24 21.00 2.89 26.95
C GLY A 24 22.30 3.04 26.16
N ILE A 25 22.31 3.83 25.08
CA ILE A 25 23.54 4.16 24.33
C ILE A 25 24.48 5.00 25.20
N ALA A 26 23.97 6.08 25.80
CA ALA A 26 24.79 6.99 26.61
C ALA A 26 25.46 6.29 27.80
N LEU A 27 24.70 5.47 28.54
CA LEU A 27 25.23 4.71 29.68
C LEU A 27 26.13 3.56 29.23
N GLY A 28 25.87 2.93 28.11
CA GLY A 28 26.70 1.90 27.52
C GLY A 28 28.10 2.38 27.17
N ILE A 29 28.22 3.62 26.68
CA ILE A 29 29.51 4.26 26.37
C ILE A 29 30.24 4.69 27.66
N GLN A 30 29.52 5.26 28.64
CA GLN A 30 30.16 5.87 29.83
C GLN A 30 30.49 4.89 30.94
N LYS A 31 29.70 3.83 31.13
CA LYS A 31 29.82 2.96 32.32
C LYS A 31 30.11 1.51 32.01
N HIS A 32 29.20 0.78 31.35
CA HIS A 32 29.32 -0.66 31.13
C HIS A 32 28.53 -1.13 29.90
N TYR A 33 29.09 -2.03 29.13
CA TYR A 33 28.46 -2.60 27.94
C TYR A 33 27.09 -3.26 28.18
N ILE A 34 26.81 -3.64 29.45
CA ILE A 34 25.52 -4.25 29.80
C ILE A 34 24.32 -3.32 29.56
N TYR A 35 24.55 -2.00 29.55
CA TYR A 35 23.48 -1.02 29.26
C TYR A 35 23.05 -1.01 27.80
N PHE A 36 23.82 -1.60 26.89
CA PHE A 36 23.35 -1.83 25.52
C PHE A 36 22.18 -2.80 25.43
N LEU A 37 21.96 -3.66 26.46
CA LEU A 37 20.74 -4.44 26.55
C LEU A 37 19.47 -3.58 26.65
N VAL A 38 19.56 -2.42 27.27
CA VAL A 38 18.44 -1.46 27.36
C VAL A 38 18.08 -0.91 26.00
N THR A 39 19.06 -0.64 25.12
CA THR A 39 18.81 -0.21 23.75
C THR A 39 18.13 -1.29 22.95
N VAL A 40 18.58 -2.54 23.08
CA VAL A 40 17.95 -3.68 22.39
C VAL A 40 16.50 -3.87 22.86
N LEU A 41 16.25 -3.77 24.15
CA LEU A 41 14.90 -3.82 24.71
C LEU A 41 14.01 -2.68 24.16
N GLY A 42 14.53 -1.46 24.04
CA GLY A 42 13.82 -0.33 23.44
C GLY A 42 13.41 -0.60 21.98
N PHE A 43 14.30 -1.18 21.16
CA PHE A 43 13.96 -1.57 19.81
C PHE A 43 12.93 -2.70 19.73
N VAL A 44 13.06 -3.70 20.59
CA VAL A 44 12.12 -4.82 20.65
C VAL A 44 10.71 -4.33 21.05
N THR A 45 10.61 -3.42 22.02
CA THR A 45 9.31 -2.86 22.44
C THR A 45 8.65 -2.07 21.30
N ILE A 46 9.40 -1.20 20.59
CA ILE A 46 8.89 -0.48 19.41
C ILE A 46 8.39 -1.47 18.34
N PHE A 47 9.18 -2.49 18.04
CA PHE A 47 8.83 -3.47 17.01
C PHE A 47 7.56 -4.27 17.37
N ILE A 48 7.47 -4.74 18.61
CA ILE A 48 6.29 -5.47 19.12
C ILE A 48 5.06 -4.55 19.08
N TYR A 49 5.19 -3.33 19.58
CA TYR A 49 4.11 -2.35 19.57
C TYR A 49 3.57 -2.07 18.18
N GLN A 50 4.45 -1.77 17.21
CA GLN A 50 4.04 -1.53 15.82
C GLN A 50 3.37 -2.77 15.21
N ARG A 51 3.83 -3.97 15.55
CA ARG A 51 3.23 -5.21 15.05
C ARG A 51 1.83 -5.43 15.62
N ILE A 52 1.63 -5.16 16.92
CA ILE A 52 0.31 -5.25 17.57
C ILE A 52 -0.64 -4.21 16.96
N LYS A 53 -0.20 -2.96 16.82
CA LYS A 53 -0.98 -1.87 16.23
C LYS A 53 -1.45 -2.20 14.82
N ARG A 54 -0.56 -2.75 13.98
CA ARG A 54 -0.92 -3.20 12.62
C ARG A 54 -1.98 -4.30 12.67
N ARG A 55 -1.82 -5.30 13.54
CA ARG A 55 -2.80 -6.40 13.67
C ARG A 55 -4.18 -5.91 14.10
N ILE A 56 -4.25 -4.97 15.04
CA ILE A 56 -5.52 -4.38 15.50
C ILE A 56 -6.18 -3.61 14.37
N LYS A 57 -5.39 -2.80 13.64
CA LYS A 57 -5.88 -2.05 12.48
C LYS A 57 -6.41 -2.98 11.38
N ASP A 58 -5.67 -4.03 11.05
CA ASP A 58 -6.08 -5.01 10.05
C ASP A 58 -7.36 -5.74 10.46
N LYS A 59 -7.50 -6.05 11.76
CA LYS A 59 -8.71 -6.67 12.29
C LYS A 59 -9.92 -5.74 12.17
N LYS A 60 -9.80 -4.46 12.58
CA LYS A 60 -10.85 -3.45 12.42
C LYS A 60 -11.27 -3.29 10.94
N ILE A 61 -10.30 -3.22 10.02
CA ILE A 61 -10.60 -3.14 8.58
C ILE A 61 -11.38 -4.36 8.10
N LYS A 62 -10.98 -5.56 8.49
CA LYS A 62 -11.70 -6.80 8.11
C LYS A 62 -13.13 -6.84 8.64
N GLU A 63 -13.38 -6.32 9.84
CA GLU A 63 -14.72 -6.20 10.42
C GLU A 63 -15.57 -5.21 9.62
N ILE A 64 -15.05 -4.02 9.31
CA ILE A 64 -15.73 -3.01 8.48
C ILE A 64 -16.08 -3.59 7.09
N LEU A 65 -15.14 -4.30 6.47
CA LEU A 65 -15.37 -4.92 5.16
C LEU A 65 -16.49 -5.96 5.19
N LYS A 66 -16.58 -6.75 6.26
CA LYS A 66 -17.68 -7.72 6.45
C LYS A 66 -19.04 -7.04 6.62
N GLU A 67 -19.08 -5.95 7.39
CA GLU A 67 -20.31 -5.20 7.62
C GLU A 67 -20.82 -4.45 6.38
N GLN A 68 -19.89 -4.00 5.52
CA GLN A 68 -20.21 -3.27 4.30
C GLN A 68 -20.56 -4.19 3.12
N TRP A 69 -20.41 -5.50 3.29
CA TRP A 69 -20.72 -6.46 2.22
C TRP A 69 -22.18 -6.41 1.82
N GLY A 70 -22.44 -6.19 0.51
CA GLY A 70 -23.79 -6.12 -0.05
C GLY A 70 -24.56 -4.81 0.24
N LYS A 71 -23.96 -3.83 0.93
CA LYS A 71 -24.56 -2.52 1.15
C LYS A 71 -24.16 -1.55 0.04
N GLU A 72 -25.10 -0.71 -0.37
CA GLU A 72 -24.81 0.36 -1.35
C GLU A 72 -23.67 1.27 -0.86
N ARG A 73 -22.76 1.60 -1.78
CA ARG A 73 -21.66 2.52 -1.52
C ARG A 73 -21.94 3.84 -2.20
N ASN A 74 -22.17 4.87 -1.40
CA ASN A 74 -22.27 6.23 -1.90
C ASN A 74 -20.90 6.91 -1.90
N THR A 75 -20.04 6.51 -2.86
CA THR A 75 -18.69 7.09 -3.05
C THR A 75 -18.68 7.95 -4.30
N LYS A 76 -18.06 9.13 -4.19
CA LYS A 76 -17.81 9.99 -5.35
C LYS A 76 -16.82 9.28 -6.28
N ARG A 77 -17.17 9.14 -7.55
CA ARG A 77 -16.39 8.45 -8.58
C ARG A 77 -15.79 9.44 -9.56
N ASP A 78 -14.55 9.22 -9.89
CA ASP A 78 -13.84 10.00 -10.92
C ASP A 78 -13.83 9.17 -12.21
N PHE A 79 -14.83 9.41 -13.07
CA PHE A 79 -14.98 8.68 -14.33
C PHE A 79 -13.83 8.93 -15.29
N SER A 80 -13.08 10.04 -15.17
CA SER A 80 -11.92 10.28 -16.00
C SER A 80 -10.83 9.23 -15.78
N LYS A 81 -10.59 8.86 -14.51
CA LYS A 81 -9.63 7.81 -14.14
C LYS A 81 -10.17 6.40 -14.39
N ILE A 82 -11.46 6.21 -14.18
CA ILE A 82 -12.11 4.91 -14.38
C ILE A 82 -12.06 4.50 -15.86
N ARG A 83 -12.22 5.44 -16.77
CA ARG A 83 -12.22 5.24 -18.22
C ARG A 83 -10.84 4.90 -18.79
N GLU A 84 -9.75 5.24 -18.15
CA GLU A 84 -8.39 5.14 -18.69
C GLU A 84 -8.02 3.73 -19.21
N LEU A 85 -8.41 2.65 -18.52
CA LEU A 85 -8.17 1.29 -19.01
C LEU A 85 -8.92 1.01 -20.32
N TYR A 86 -10.18 1.42 -20.40
CA TYR A 86 -10.97 1.24 -21.60
C TYR A 86 -10.34 2.00 -22.78
N ASP A 87 -9.99 3.26 -22.59
CA ASP A 87 -9.35 4.09 -23.61
C ASP A 87 -7.98 3.55 -24.05
N PHE A 88 -7.22 2.98 -23.12
CA PHE A 88 -5.95 2.33 -23.42
C PHE A 88 -6.13 1.07 -24.29
N LEU A 89 -7.09 0.21 -23.95
CA LEU A 89 -7.33 -1.04 -24.67
C LEU A 89 -7.93 -0.79 -26.06
N ILE A 90 -8.87 0.15 -26.20
CA ILE A 90 -9.48 0.52 -27.49
C ILE A 90 -8.43 1.02 -28.49
N ARG A 91 -7.36 1.70 -28.03
CA ARG A 91 -6.29 2.15 -28.92
C ARG A 91 -5.38 1.01 -29.42
N ARG A 92 -5.34 -0.11 -28.72
CA ARG A 92 -4.43 -1.23 -29.00
C ARG A 92 -5.08 -2.43 -29.64
N GLU A 93 -6.36 -2.63 -29.38
CA GLU A 93 -7.11 -3.79 -29.82
C GLU A 93 -8.33 -3.37 -30.64
N ASN A 94 -8.62 -4.10 -31.71
CA ASN A 94 -9.83 -3.91 -32.50
C ASN A 94 -10.96 -4.78 -31.91
N PHE A 95 -11.94 -4.15 -31.30
CA PHE A 95 -13.12 -4.82 -30.79
C PHE A 95 -14.24 -4.81 -31.83
N HIS A 96 -14.91 -5.94 -32.03
CA HIS A 96 -16.03 -6.03 -32.96
C HIS A 96 -17.23 -5.17 -32.55
N PHE A 97 -17.44 -4.98 -31.27
CA PHE A 97 -18.53 -4.21 -30.73
C PHE A 97 -18.12 -3.52 -29.41
N THR A 98 -18.46 -2.28 -29.30
CA THR A 98 -18.30 -1.48 -28.08
C THR A 98 -19.51 -0.60 -27.88
N ILE A 99 -19.93 -0.41 -26.64
CA ILE A 99 -20.95 0.58 -26.30
C ILE A 99 -20.32 1.96 -26.42
N ASP A 100 -20.79 2.77 -27.35
CA ASP A 100 -20.29 4.12 -27.59
C ASP A 100 -20.73 5.11 -26.51
N ASP A 101 -20.23 6.33 -26.56
CA ASP A 101 -20.52 7.33 -25.53
C ASP A 101 -21.97 7.83 -25.58
N ILE A 102 -22.61 7.83 -26.77
CA ILE A 102 -23.99 8.23 -26.94
C ILE A 102 -24.90 7.21 -26.28
N THR A 103 -24.74 5.93 -26.66
CA THR A 103 -25.50 4.82 -26.06
C THR A 103 -25.27 4.71 -24.55
N TRP A 104 -24.05 4.94 -24.07
CA TRP A 104 -23.72 4.96 -22.66
C TRP A 104 -24.49 6.05 -21.91
N SER A 105 -24.56 7.25 -22.48
CA SER A 105 -25.30 8.38 -21.93
C SER A 105 -26.81 8.15 -21.96
N ASP A 106 -27.37 7.66 -23.09
CA ASP A 106 -28.79 7.43 -23.26
C ASP A 106 -29.36 6.37 -22.29
N LEU A 107 -28.52 5.44 -21.88
CA LEU A 107 -28.85 4.39 -20.91
C LEU A 107 -28.54 4.77 -19.45
N ASP A 108 -28.13 6.00 -19.17
CA ASP A 108 -27.68 6.44 -17.84
C ASP A 108 -26.67 5.48 -17.19
N MET A 109 -25.73 4.96 -17.99
CA MET A 109 -24.81 3.92 -17.56
C MET A 109 -23.87 4.36 -16.43
N ASP A 110 -23.64 5.64 -16.23
CA ASP A 110 -22.91 6.18 -15.07
C ASP A 110 -23.67 5.90 -13.76
N LEU A 111 -24.99 6.00 -13.77
CA LEU A 111 -25.83 5.66 -12.64
C LEU A 111 -25.85 4.14 -12.41
N VAL A 112 -25.99 3.36 -13.49
CA VAL A 112 -25.93 1.89 -13.44
C VAL A 112 -24.58 1.42 -12.90
N PHE A 113 -23.48 1.96 -13.42
CA PHE A 113 -22.12 1.69 -12.93
C PHE A 113 -22.02 2.00 -11.44
N SER A 114 -22.51 3.15 -11.03
CA SER A 114 -22.44 3.60 -9.64
C SER A 114 -23.17 2.67 -8.67
N LYS A 115 -24.26 2.04 -9.08
CA LYS A 115 -25.00 1.03 -8.31
C LYS A 115 -24.30 -0.35 -8.30
N LEU A 116 -23.67 -0.72 -9.40
CA LEU A 116 -23.00 -2.01 -9.55
C LEU A 116 -21.59 -2.01 -8.92
N ASP A 117 -20.94 -0.84 -8.83
CA ASP A 117 -19.58 -0.73 -8.37
C ASP A 117 -19.44 -0.97 -6.87
N HIS A 118 -19.06 -2.19 -6.53
CA HIS A 118 -18.62 -2.62 -5.19
C HIS A 118 -17.12 -2.94 -5.16
N THR A 119 -16.38 -2.51 -6.16
CA THR A 119 -14.94 -2.74 -6.25
C THR A 119 -14.20 -1.99 -5.14
N MET A 120 -13.04 -2.50 -4.76
CA MET A 120 -12.26 -1.94 -3.66
C MET A 120 -11.01 -1.19 -4.13
N SER A 121 -10.73 -1.21 -5.42
CA SER A 121 -9.51 -0.63 -6.00
C SER A 121 -9.80 0.04 -7.33
N LEU A 122 -9.00 1.05 -7.70
CA LEU A 122 -9.10 1.71 -8.99
C LEU A 122 -8.98 0.73 -10.17
N PRO A 123 -8.03 -0.23 -10.21
CA PRO A 123 -8.01 -1.24 -11.27
C PRO A 123 -9.28 -2.08 -11.34
N GLY A 124 -9.92 -2.35 -10.20
CA GLY A 124 -11.19 -3.04 -10.16
C GLY A 124 -12.32 -2.22 -10.79
N MET A 125 -12.41 -0.91 -10.48
CA MET A 125 -13.36 0.01 -11.11
C MET A 125 -13.15 0.10 -12.62
N GLN A 126 -11.91 0.25 -13.04
CA GLN A 126 -11.51 0.32 -14.45
C GLN A 126 -11.90 -0.96 -15.21
N TYR A 127 -11.66 -2.11 -14.61
CA TYR A 127 -12.02 -3.39 -15.21
C TYR A 127 -13.54 -3.59 -15.28
N LEU A 128 -14.30 -3.18 -14.24
CA LEU A 128 -15.75 -3.20 -14.26
C LEU A 128 -16.31 -2.31 -15.37
N TYR A 129 -15.78 -1.09 -15.50
CA TYR A 129 -16.16 -0.16 -16.57
C TYR A 129 -15.89 -0.76 -17.96
N HIS A 130 -14.69 -1.32 -18.14
CA HIS A 130 -14.33 -2.03 -19.36
C HIS A 130 -15.28 -3.18 -19.69
N MET A 131 -15.66 -4.00 -18.69
CA MET A 131 -16.61 -5.08 -18.88
C MET A 131 -18.01 -4.61 -19.32
N LEU A 132 -18.46 -3.46 -18.81
CA LEU A 132 -19.75 -2.89 -19.16
C LEU A 132 -19.73 -2.28 -20.57
N ARG A 133 -18.60 -1.71 -20.99
CA ARG A 133 -18.40 -1.16 -22.34
C ARG A 133 -18.25 -2.24 -23.42
N LEU A 134 -17.76 -3.42 -23.05
CA LEU A 134 -17.43 -4.51 -23.94
C LEU A 134 -18.19 -5.79 -23.54
N PRO A 135 -19.45 -5.92 -23.93
CA PRO A 135 -20.22 -7.11 -23.63
C PRO A 135 -19.63 -8.34 -24.31
N VAL A 136 -19.48 -9.41 -23.55
CA VAL A 136 -18.91 -10.67 -24.02
C VAL A 136 -20.04 -11.61 -24.43
N TYR A 137 -20.01 -12.08 -25.66
CA TYR A 137 -21.02 -12.98 -26.24
C TYR A 137 -20.61 -14.47 -26.21
N LYS A 138 -19.37 -14.78 -25.79
CA LYS A 138 -18.89 -16.17 -25.73
C LYS A 138 -19.47 -16.89 -24.51
N GLU A 139 -20.30 -17.88 -24.76
CA GLU A 139 -21.01 -18.66 -23.74
C GLU A 139 -20.05 -19.31 -22.72
N ASP A 140 -18.95 -19.90 -23.18
CA ASP A 140 -17.96 -20.55 -22.31
C ASP A 140 -17.33 -19.56 -21.32
N PHE A 141 -17.09 -18.34 -21.77
CA PHE A 141 -16.54 -17.30 -20.90
C PHE A 141 -17.56 -16.87 -19.83
N LEU A 142 -18.82 -16.73 -20.21
CA LEU A 142 -19.90 -16.41 -19.28
C LEU A 142 -20.13 -17.54 -18.27
N LYS A 143 -20.09 -18.80 -18.71
CA LYS A 143 -20.18 -19.96 -17.81
C LYS A 143 -19.02 -20.00 -16.79
N LYS A 144 -17.77 -19.75 -17.24
CA LYS A 144 -16.61 -19.66 -16.33
C LYS A 144 -16.76 -18.53 -15.32
N ARG A 145 -17.20 -17.36 -15.76
CA ARG A 145 -17.46 -16.21 -14.88
C ARG A 145 -18.53 -16.56 -13.85
N ASN A 146 -19.65 -17.13 -14.27
CA ASN A 146 -20.74 -17.54 -13.37
C ASN A 146 -20.25 -18.57 -12.33
N LYS A 147 -19.46 -19.55 -12.74
CA LYS A 147 -18.85 -20.52 -11.81
C LYS A 147 -17.98 -19.84 -10.76
N THR A 148 -17.17 -18.85 -11.15
CA THR A 148 -16.33 -18.09 -10.21
C THR A 148 -17.16 -17.27 -9.24
N ILE A 149 -18.23 -16.64 -9.72
CA ILE A 149 -19.16 -15.86 -8.87
C ILE A 149 -19.82 -16.79 -7.84
N ASN A 150 -20.37 -17.93 -8.27
CA ASN A 150 -21.02 -18.90 -7.38
C ASN A 150 -20.03 -19.43 -6.32
N MET A 151 -18.81 -19.78 -6.72
CA MET A 151 -17.76 -20.22 -5.79
C MET A 151 -17.46 -19.15 -4.71
N LEU A 152 -17.40 -17.88 -5.10
CA LEU A 152 -17.15 -16.78 -4.15
C LEU A 152 -18.37 -16.49 -3.28
N MET A 153 -19.60 -16.67 -3.78
CA MET A 153 -20.83 -16.52 -3.00
C MET A 153 -20.98 -17.62 -1.95
N GLU A 154 -20.68 -18.87 -2.31
CA GLU A 154 -20.76 -20.02 -1.43
C GLU A 154 -19.65 -20.02 -0.38
N ASN A 155 -18.44 -19.61 -0.76
CA ASN A 155 -17.28 -19.60 0.14
C ASN A 155 -16.99 -18.19 0.70
N LYS A 156 -17.77 -17.80 1.71
CA LYS A 156 -17.60 -16.50 2.40
C LYS A 156 -16.18 -16.31 3.00
N ALA A 157 -15.52 -17.40 3.41
CA ALA A 157 -14.18 -17.33 3.96
C ALA A 157 -13.15 -16.91 2.90
N LEU A 158 -13.24 -17.49 1.70
CA LEU A 158 -12.40 -17.15 0.56
C LEU A 158 -12.67 -15.71 0.11
N SER A 159 -13.94 -15.34 -0.02
CA SER A 159 -14.36 -13.98 -0.39
C SER A 159 -13.77 -12.93 0.57
N ASN A 160 -13.88 -13.14 1.87
CA ASN A 160 -13.32 -12.25 2.89
C ASN A 160 -11.76 -12.17 2.83
N ARG A 161 -11.09 -13.29 2.50
CA ARG A 161 -9.62 -13.31 2.33
C ARG A 161 -9.18 -12.48 1.13
N LEU A 162 -9.94 -12.48 0.04
CA LEU A 162 -9.63 -11.73 -1.17
C LEU A 162 -9.94 -10.23 -1.03
N GLN A 163 -10.98 -9.87 -0.27
CA GLN A 163 -11.35 -8.47 -0.07
C GLN A 163 -10.26 -7.62 0.60
N PHE A 164 -9.63 -8.17 1.64
CA PHE A 164 -8.65 -7.40 2.42
C PHE A 164 -7.45 -6.91 1.59
N PRO A 165 -6.72 -7.75 0.82
CA PRO A 165 -5.64 -7.27 -0.04
C PRO A 165 -6.12 -6.30 -1.13
N LEU A 166 -7.31 -6.53 -1.72
CA LEU A 166 -7.88 -5.61 -2.71
C LEU A 166 -8.21 -4.24 -2.10
N PHE A 167 -8.72 -4.21 -0.85
CA PHE A 167 -8.95 -2.98 -0.12
C PHE A 167 -7.65 -2.23 0.20
N ILE A 168 -6.60 -2.94 0.61
CA ILE A 168 -5.29 -2.32 0.86
C ILE A 168 -4.72 -1.73 -0.42
N LEU A 169 -4.81 -2.46 -1.54
CA LEU A 169 -4.41 -1.97 -2.87
C LEU A 169 -5.18 -0.70 -3.28
N GLY A 170 -6.48 -0.63 -2.98
CA GLY A 170 -7.30 0.53 -3.30
C GLY A 170 -7.09 1.72 -2.38
N LYS A 171 -6.59 1.50 -1.16
CA LYS A 171 -6.31 2.55 -0.19
C LYS A 171 -4.99 3.27 -0.45
N GLU A 172 -4.01 2.58 -0.94
CA GLU A 172 -2.83 3.20 -1.52
C GLU A 172 -3.36 3.90 -2.76
N LYS A 173 -3.49 5.24 -2.69
CA LYS A 173 -4.02 6.11 -3.75
C LYS A 173 -3.54 5.55 -5.07
N GLY A 174 -4.41 4.80 -5.75
CA GLY A 174 -4.05 3.98 -6.90
C GLY A 174 -3.65 4.91 -8.02
N GLU A 175 -2.36 5.08 -8.12
CA GLU A 175 -1.77 5.73 -9.26
C GLU A 175 -2.03 4.84 -10.46
N ASP A 176 -2.29 5.46 -11.55
CA ASP A 176 -2.69 4.81 -12.78
C ASP A 176 -1.66 3.77 -13.22
N ILE A 177 -1.85 2.55 -12.78
CA ILE A 177 -1.05 1.40 -13.23
C ILE A 177 -0.98 1.37 -14.76
N ILE A 178 -2.02 1.84 -15.42
CA ILE A 178 -2.13 1.90 -16.87
C ILE A 178 -1.10 2.85 -17.48
N LYS A 179 -0.78 3.97 -16.84
CA LYS A 179 0.26 4.89 -17.31
C LYS A 179 1.63 4.23 -17.41
N PHE A 180 1.92 3.26 -16.53
CA PHE A 180 3.15 2.48 -16.63
C PHE A 180 3.18 1.59 -17.87
N PHE A 181 2.05 1.03 -18.27
CA PHE A 181 1.96 0.19 -19.47
C PHE A 181 1.93 1.02 -20.75
N ASP A 182 1.42 2.25 -20.70
CA ASP A 182 1.30 3.13 -21.88
C ASP A 182 2.62 3.84 -22.21
N LYS A 183 3.27 4.45 -21.22
CA LYS A 183 4.49 5.26 -21.43
C LYS A 183 5.79 4.47 -21.27
N GLY A 184 5.73 3.23 -20.78
CA GLY A 184 6.92 2.50 -20.37
C GLY A 184 7.56 3.12 -19.11
N ILE A 185 8.30 2.30 -18.36
CA ILE A 185 9.02 2.79 -17.17
C ILE A 185 10.39 3.29 -17.65
N ASN A 186 10.52 4.58 -17.87
CA ASN A 186 11.82 5.20 -18.12
C ASN A 186 12.49 5.45 -16.76
N VAL A 187 13.11 4.42 -16.20
CA VAL A 187 13.81 4.52 -14.91
C VAL A 187 15.17 5.15 -15.15
N ASP A 188 15.37 6.35 -14.62
CA ASP A 188 16.72 6.91 -14.54
C ASP A 188 17.55 6.05 -13.57
N THR A 189 18.53 5.33 -14.12
CA THR A 189 19.38 4.42 -13.35
C THR A 189 20.53 5.14 -12.65
N ARG A 190 20.74 6.44 -12.87
CA ARG A 190 21.84 7.21 -12.26
C ARG A 190 21.81 7.21 -10.74
N PRO A 191 20.67 7.37 -10.07
CA PRO A 191 20.63 7.27 -8.62
C PRO A 191 20.91 5.87 -8.06
N LEU A 192 20.83 4.80 -8.85
CA LEU A 192 21.11 3.44 -8.40
C LEU A 192 22.56 3.26 -7.89
N ILE A 193 23.53 4.00 -8.44
CA ILE A 193 24.94 3.95 -7.98
C ILE A 193 25.04 4.50 -6.56
N ILE A 194 24.34 5.61 -6.28
CA ILE A 194 24.31 6.22 -4.93
C ILE A 194 23.71 5.23 -3.92
N TYR A 195 22.66 4.52 -4.32
CA TYR A 195 22.02 3.52 -3.45
C TYR A 195 22.87 2.28 -3.22
N ARG A 196 23.61 1.83 -4.22
CA ARG A 196 24.62 0.76 -4.05
C ARG A 196 25.70 1.20 -3.06
N LEU A 197 26.24 2.39 -3.18
CA LEU A 197 27.20 2.94 -2.22
C LEU A 197 26.61 3.06 -0.81
N LEU A 198 25.38 3.56 -0.69
CA LEU A 198 24.68 3.66 0.60
C LEU A 198 24.40 2.29 1.24
N SER A 199 24.26 1.23 0.43
CA SER A 199 24.05 -0.12 0.94
C SER A 199 25.30 -0.71 1.65
N PHE A 200 26.48 -0.17 1.39
CA PHE A 200 27.71 -0.54 2.10
C PHE A 200 27.88 0.19 3.45
N LEU A 201 27.11 1.26 3.70
CA LEU A 201 27.21 2.04 4.94
C LEU A 201 27.00 1.19 6.22
N PRO A 202 26.06 0.21 6.27
CA PRO A 202 25.93 -0.69 7.42
C PRO A 202 27.18 -1.53 7.68
N LEU A 203 27.89 -1.96 6.62
CA LEU A 203 29.14 -2.74 6.76
C LEU A 203 30.26 -1.89 7.36
N VAL A 204 30.33 -0.62 6.96
CA VAL A 204 31.27 0.34 7.56
C VAL A 204 30.91 0.58 9.04
N GLY A 205 29.64 0.69 9.40
CA GLY A 205 29.17 0.78 10.78
C GLY A 205 29.57 -0.43 11.61
N ILE A 206 29.45 -1.64 11.06
CA ILE A 206 29.89 -2.87 11.73
C ILE A 206 31.43 -2.90 11.88
N ALA A 207 32.19 -2.47 10.89
CA ALA A 207 33.64 -2.39 10.98
C ALA A 207 34.09 -1.39 12.05
N LEU A 208 33.40 -0.25 12.19
CA LEU A 208 33.68 0.74 13.24
C LEU A 208 33.36 0.23 14.66
N LEU A 209 32.47 -0.76 14.82
CA LEU A 209 32.25 -1.43 16.10
C LEU A 209 33.49 -2.14 16.65
N PHE A 210 34.39 -2.60 15.77
CA PHE A 210 35.65 -3.22 16.19
C PHE A 210 36.69 -2.20 16.63
N TYR A 211 36.57 -0.93 16.21
CA TYR A 211 37.47 0.15 16.60
C TYR A 211 36.98 0.87 17.86
N ASP A 212 35.73 1.28 17.87
CA ASP A 212 35.07 1.89 19.01
C ASP A 212 33.56 1.56 19.00
N ILE A 213 33.11 0.92 20.07
CA ILE A 213 31.73 0.46 20.21
C ILE A 213 30.73 1.60 20.12
N GLY A 214 31.09 2.78 20.68
CA GLY A 214 30.21 3.96 20.66
C GLY A 214 30.03 4.54 19.27
N ILE A 215 31.11 4.70 18.52
CA ILE A 215 31.09 5.25 17.15
C ILE A 215 30.35 4.29 16.20
N GLY A 216 30.59 2.97 16.33
CA GLY A 216 29.93 1.96 15.53
C GLY A 216 28.41 1.92 15.74
N PHE A 217 27.95 2.07 16.98
CA PHE A 217 26.50 2.15 17.27
C PHE A 217 25.85 3.41 16.68
N ILE A 218 26.50 4.58 16.80
CA ILE A 218 26.00 5.83 16.22
C ILE A 218 25.92 5.68 14.69
N ALA A 219 26.93 5.12 14.04
CA ALA A 219 26.94 4.91 12.61
C ALA A 219 25.86 3.91 12.14
N ALA A 220 25.63 2.82 12.88
CA ALA A 220 24.55 1.87 12.59
C ALA A 220 23.17 2.49 12.76
N PHE A 221 22.98 3.32 13.79
CA PHE A 221 21.71 4.00 14.08
C PHE A 221 21.38 5.07 13.04
N THR A 222 22.34 5.90 12.64
CA THR A 222 22.15 6.89 11.58
C THR A 222 21.85 6.23 10.23
N CYS A 223 22.45 5.08 9.95
CA CYS A 223 22.15 4.28 8.76
C CYS A 223 20.70 3.74 8.79
N GLN A 224 20.20 3.32 9.94
CA GLN A 224 18.83 2.80 10.08
C GLN A 224 17.79 3.93 9.92
N LEU A 225 18.07 5.11 10.46
CA LEU A 225 17.23 6.30 10.28
C LEU A 225 17.21 6.74 8.82
N SER A 226 18.36 6.78 8.15
CA SER A 226 18.43 7.13 6.73
C SER A 226 17.62 6.17 5.86
N ARG A 227 17.61 4.86 6.14
CA ARG A 227 16.76 3.88 5.45
C ARG A 227 15.26 4.17 5.60
N GLY A 228 14.82 4.59 6.79
CA GLY A 228 13.43 4.99 7.04
C GLY A 228 13.04 6.27 6.29
N TYR A 229 13.90 7.28 6.32
CA TYR A 229 13.72 8.53 5.57
C TYR A 229 13.77 8.30 4.05
N PHE A 230 14.68 7.50 3.55
CA PHE A 230 14.79 7.17 2.13
C PHE A 230 13.60 6.38 1.62
N LYS A 231 13.07 5.44 2.39
CA LYS A 231 11.84 4.73 2.01
C LYS A 231 10.66 5.69 1.85
N ASN A 232 10.50 6.66 2.75
CA ASN A 232 9.45 7.68 2.66
C ASN A 232 9.74 8.70 1.54
N PHE A 233 11.00 9.07 1.33
CA PHE A 233 11.44 9.97 0.26
C PHE A 233 11.27 9.31 -1.12
N TYR A 234 11.53 8.00 -1.26
CA TYR A 234 11.31 7.27 -2.49
C TYR A 234 9.83 7.17 -2.85
N ILE A 235 9.00 6.85 -1.88
CA ILE A 235 7.57 6.89 -2.06
C ILE A 235 7.15 8.32 -2.45
N GLY A 236 7.65 9.35 -1.78
CA GLY A 236 7.35 10.74 -2.08
C GLY A 236 7.93 11.24 -3.41
N SER A 237 9.18 10.88 -3.78
CA SER A 237 9.81 11.25 -5.06
C SER A 237 9.22 10.49 -6.25
N PHE A 238 8.82 9.25 -6.03
CA PHE A 238 8.07 8.48 -7.02
C PHE A 238 6.72 9.15 -7.30
N TYR A 239 6.07 9.71 -6.27
CA TYR A 239 4.86 10.51 -6.38
C TYR A 239 5.12 11.84 -7.13
N PHE A 240 6.22 12.51 -6.86
CA PHE A 240 6.56 13.79 -7.51
C PHE A 240 6.90 13.61 -9.01
N PHE A 241 7.57 12.51 -9.38
CA PHE A 241 7.94 12.22 -10.78
C PHE A 241 6.75 11.77 -11.63
N MET A 242 5.67 11.28 -11.02
CA MET A 242 4.44 10.89 -11.72
C MET A 242 3.48 12.05 -11.99
N TYR A 243 3.69 13.20 -11.34
CA TYR A 243 2.86 14.41 -11.52
C TYR A 243 3.45 15.45 -12.50
N GLN A 244 4.59 15.18 -13.14
CA GLN A 244 5.11 15.93 -14.29
C GLN A 244 4.93 15.14 -15.60
#